data_c30238250009dc3661dd24b8e0266b9a
#
_entry.id   c30238250009dc3661dd24b8e0266b9a
#
_cell.length_a   1.000
_cell.length_b   1.000
_cell.length_c   1.000
_cell.angle_alpha   90.00
_cell.angle_beta   90.00
_cell.angle_gamma   90.00
#
_symmetry.space_group_name_H-M   'P 1'
#
loop_
_entity.id
_entity.type
_entity.pdbx_description
1 polymer ?
#
loop_
_entity_poly.entity_id
_entity_poly.type
_entity_poly.pdbx_seq_one_letter_code
_entity_poly.pdbx_strand_id
1 'polypeptide(L)'
;MFVILMSLLLVTLILSGCKKDTPTLYVYNWGDSIDEDVLGEFEKETGIKVVYDTFATNEDMYVKIKSGGSSYDLIFPSDYMITRMRDEGMLEKINLDNIPNFKYIDKRFVGQDYDPTNEYSVPYMWGTMGIMYNTTMVHEPVDSWDILWDPKYRKEILMLDSQRDSIGAALLKLGYSLNTTDPQELEEAGRLLKEQKPLVLAYVVDEAKDKMV
;
A
#
# COMPACT_ATOMS: atom_id res chain seq x y z
N MET A 1 -4.94 -56.92 35.58
CA MET A 1 -4.20 -56.48 34.37
C MET A 1 -5.04 -55.60 33.46
N PHE A 2 -6.29 -55.93 33.18
CA PHE A 2 -7.21 -55.14 32.33
C PHE A 2 -7.53 -53.73 32.89
N VAL A 3 -7.75 -53.58 34.19
CA VAL A 3 -8.10 -52.33 34.85
C VAL A 3 -6.93 -51.34 34.82
N ILE A 4 -5.70 -51.83 34.94
CA ILE A 4 -4.47 -50.99 34.92
C ILE A 4 -4.19 -50.49 33.48
N LEU A 5 -4.48 -51.31 32.45
CA LEU A 5 -4.37 -50.89 31.06
C LEU A 5 -5.40 -49.80 30.71
N MET A 6 -6.62 -49.92 31.24
CA MET A 6 -7.70 -48.96 30.99
C MET A 6 -7.46 -47.62 31.69
N SER A 7 -6.84 -47.61 32.88
CA SER A 7 -6.46 -46.39 33.58
C SER A 7 -5.28 -45.69 32.91
N LEU A 8 -4.32 -46.44 32.33
CA LEU A 8 -3.22 -45.87 31.57
C LEU A 8 -3.71 -45.20 30.25
N LEU A 9 -4.73 -45.79 29.60
CA LEU A 9 -5.34 -45.25 28.36
C LEU A 9 -6.12 -43.94 28.66
N LEU A 10 -6.76 -43.85 29.85
CA LEU A 10 -7.49 -42.65 30.25
C LEU A 10 -6.55 -41.47 30.59
N VAL A 11 -5.36 -41.75 31.14
CA VAL A 11 -4.37 -40.72 31.47
C VAL A 11 -3.71 -40.15 30.20
N THR A 12 -3.53 -40.94 29.13
CA THR A 12 -2.98 -40.44 27.86
C THR A 12 -3.97 -39.56 27.09
N LEU A 13 -5.26 -39.69 27.28
CA LEU A 13 -6.31 -38.85 26.66
C LEU A 13 -6.39 -37.44 27.33
N ILE A 14 -5.97 -37.31 28.59
CA ILE A 14 -6.00 -35.99 29.30
C ILE A 14 -4.78 -35.13 28.95
N LEU A 15 -3.73 -35.73 28.39
CA LEU A 15 -2.51 -35.00 27.93
C LEU A 15 -2.60 -34.44 26.50
N SER A 16 -3.72 -34.65 25.81
CA SER A 16 -4.05 -33.90 24.58
C SER A 16 -4.43 -32.49 24.99
N GLY A 17 -3.43 -31.74 25.52
CA GLY A 17 -3.58 -30.34 25.85
C GLY A 17 -4.10 -29.60 24.62
N CYS A 18 -5.21 -28.90 24.76
CA CYS A 18 -5.64 -27.90 23.79
C CYS A 18 -4.43 -27.08 23.39
N LYS A 19 -3.91 -27.27 22.19
CA LYS A 19 -3.03 -26.28 21.57
C LYS A 19 -3.84 -24.99 21.58
N LYS A 20 -3.49 -24.06 22.44
CA LYS A 20 -4.05 -22.73 22.41
C LYS A 20 -3.66 -22.19 21.04
N ASP A 21 -4.63 -22.08 20.13
CA ASP A 21 -4.37 -21.43 18.84
C ASP A 21 -3.85 -20.03 19.15
N THR A 22 -2.61 -19.77 18.78
CA THR A 22 -2.01 -18.44 18.94
C THR A 22 -2.79 -17.50 18.04
N PRO A 23 -3.38 -16.42 18.56
CA PRO A 23 -4.06 -15.46 17.74
C PRO A 23 -3.09 -14.96 16.66
N THR A 24 -3.57 -14.84 15.44
CA THR A 24 -2.75 -14.47 14.28
C THR A 24 -3.38 -13.27 13.59
N LEU A 25 -2.57 -12.26 13.26
CA LEU A 25 -2.94 -11.07 12.52
C LEU A 25 -2.35 -11.17 11.11
N TYR A 26 -3.19 -11.09 10.10
CA TYR A 26 -2.79 -11.09 8.69
C TYR A 26 -2.72 -9.67 8.17
N VAL A 27 -1.52 -9.22 7.81
CA VAL A 27 -1.20 -7.85 7.39
C VAL A 27 -0.78 -7.85 5.93
N TYR A 28 -1.33 -6.94 5.13
CA TYR A 28 -1.00 -6.77 3.73
C TYR A 28 -0.62 -5.31 3.44
N ASN A 29 0.65 -5.07 3.15
CA ASN A 29 1.23 -3.73 3.07
C ASN A 29 2.10 -3.57 1.81
N TRP A 30 2.60 -2.38 1.58
CA TRP A 30 3.63 -2.09 0.58
C TRP A 30 4.97 -2.71 0.96
N GLY A 31 5.82 -3.01 -0.03
CA GLY A 31 7.07 -3.71 0.16
C GLY A 31 8.00 -3.08 1.19
N ASP A 32 8.23 -1.77 1.10
CA ASP A 32 9.22 -1.05 1.91
C ASP A 32 8.59 -0.06 2.92
N SER A 33 7.39 -0.36 3.43
CA SER A 33 6.61 0.61 4.22
C SER A 33 6.66 0.41 5.73
N ILE A 34 7.36 -0.62 6.23
CA ILE A 34 7.51 -0.89 7.65
C ILE A 34 8.90 -1.47 7.92
N ASP A 35 9.46 -1.13 9.08
CA ASP A 35 10.60 -1.85 9.63
C ASP A 35 10.11 -3.19 10.18
N GLU A 36 10.60 -4.29 9.62
CA GLU A 36 10.14 -5.63 9.99
C GLU A 36 10.47 -5.98 11.45
N ASP A 37 11.47 -5.35 12.09
CA ASP A 37 11.77 -5.54 13.51
C ASP A 37 10.56 -5.14 14.39
N VAL A 38 9.77 -4.16 13.97
CA VAL A 38 8.53 -3.73 14.65
C VAL A 38 7.48 -4.85 14.73
N LEU A 39 7.41 -5.71 13.72
CA LEU A 39 6.51 -6.87 13.74
C LEU A 39 6.90 -7.85 14.86
N GLY A 40 8.19 -8.11 15.00
CA GLY A 40 8.70 -8.96 16.07
C GLY A 40 8.51 -8.37 17.46
N GLU A 41 8.59 -7.04 17.61
CA GLU A 41 8.29 -6.34 18.86
C GLU A 41 6.81 -6.45 19.23
N PHE A 42 5.93 -6.23 18.25
CA PHE A 42 4.48 -6.39 18.41
C PHE A 42 4.12 -7.80 18.86
N GLU A 43 4.70 -8.85 18.25
CA GLU A 43 4.46 -10.23 18.63
C GLU A 43 4.90 -10.49 20.09
N LYS A 44 6.04 -9.95 20.51
CA LYS A 44 6.55 -10.10 21.89
C LYS A 44 5.66 -9.39 22.90
N GLU A 45 5.16 -8.21 22.56
CA GLU A 45 4.35 -7.39 23.46
C GLU A 45 2.92 -7.95 23.61
N THR A 46 2.33 -8.41 22.50
CA THR A 46 0.92 -8.80 22.47
C THR A 46 0.67 -10.29 22.56
N GLY A 47 1.64 -11.11 22.20
CA GLY A 47 1.46 -12.55 22.01
C GLY A 47 0.65 -12.91 20.77
N ILE A 48 0.41 -11.96 19.87
CA ILE A 48 -0.30 -12.15 18.59
C ILE A 48 0.75 -12.38 17.51
N LYS A 49 0.66 -13.50 16.79
CA LYS A 49 1.54 -13.77 15.65
C LYS A 49 1.15 -12.88 14.47
N VAL A 50 2.15 -12.34 13.75
CA VAL A 50 1.92 -11.57 12.52
C VAL A 50 2.30 -12.41 11.29
N VAL A 51 1.39 -12.48 10.33
CA VAL A 51 1.66 -12.96 8.98
C VAL A 51 1.65 -11.74 8.07
N TYR A 52 2.81 -11.40 7.54
CA TYR A 52 3.02 -10.19 6.76
C TYR A 52 3.25 -10.51 5.29
N ASP A 53 2.36 -10.00 4.45
CA ASP A 53 2.45 -10.08 2.97
C ASP A 53 2.64 -8.69 2.39
N THR A 54 3.23 -8.62 1.19
CA THR A 54 3.43 -7.35 0.49
C THR A 54 2.79 -7.31 -0.88
N PHE A 55 2.45 -6.10 -1.34
CA PHE A 55 1.97 -5.81 -2.68
C PHE A 55 2.76 -4.66 -3.33
N ALA A 56 2.80 -4.66 -4.65
CA ALA A 56 3.45 -3.63 -5.43
C ALA A 56 2.50 -2.52 -5.89
N THR A 57 1.22 -2.85 -6.15
CA THR A 57 0.22 -1.89 -6.62
C THR A 57 -1.10 -2.03 -5.84
N ASN A 58 -1.84 -0.92 -5.69
CA ASN A 58 -3.19 -0.96 -5.12
C ASN A 58 -4.13 -1.87 -5.91
N GLU A 59 -3.94 -1.92 -7.23
CA GLU A 59 -4.78 -2.71 -8.13
C GLU A 59 -4.60 -4.21 -7.89
N ASP A 60 -3.37 -4.68 -7.72
CA ASP A 60 -3.08 -6.09 -7.42
C ASP A 60 -3.61 -6.47 -6.04
N MET A 61 -3.39 -5.61 -5.04
CA MET A 61 -3.95 -5.77 -3.70
C MET A 61 -5.47 -5.90 -3.75
N TYR A 62 -6.14 -4.97 -4.44
CA TYR A 62 -7.59 -4.96 -4.58
C TYR A 62 -8.12 -6.23 -5.27
N VAL A 63 -7.51 -6.66 -6.38
CA VAL A 63 -7.91 -7.87 -7.11
C VAL A 63 -7.75 -9.11 -6.23
N LYS A 64 -6.64 -9.23 -5.50
CA LYS A 64 -6.38 -10.34 -4.58
C LYS A 64 -7.44 -10.43 -3.49
N ILE A 65 -7.77 -9.32 -2.84
CA ILE A 65 -8.79 -9.28 -1.77
C ILE A 65 -10.18 -9.57 -2.35
N LYS A 66 -10.54 -8.93 -3.46
CA LYS A 66 -11.85 -9.09 -4.10
C LYS A 66 -12.11 -10.50 -4.60
N SER A 67 -11.07 -11.23 -4.98
CA SER A 67 -11.20 -12.63 -5.41
C SER A 67 -11.60 -13.59 -4.26
N GLY A 68 -11.54 -13.15 -3.00
CA GLY A 68 -11.90 -13.93 -1.82
C GLY A 68 -10.93 -15.08 -1.50
N GLY A 69 -9.78 -15.15 -2.17
CA GLY A 69 -8.79 -16.20 -1.96
C GLY A 69 -7.89 -16.02 -0.72
N SER A 70 -8.04 -14.90 -0.02
CA SER A 70 -7.25 -14.57 1.17
C SER A 70 -8.05 -13.66 2.10
N SER A 71 -7.87 -13.85 3.41
CA SER A 71 -8.45 -13.00 4.44
C SER A 71 -7.31 -12.22 5.10
N TYR A 72 -7.32 -10.90 4.97
CA TYR A 72 -6.44 -10.01 5.70
C TYR A 72 -7.22 -9.25 6.76
N ASP A 73 -6.61 -9.07 7.92
CA ASP A 73 -7.19 -8.30 9.03
C ASP A 73 -6.84 -6.82 8.89
N LEU A 74 -5.67 -6.52 8.31
CA LEU A 74 -5.17 -5.16 8.12
C LEU A 74 -4.55 -5.00 6.74
N ILE A 75 -4.96 -3.93 6.03
CA ILE A 75 -4.44 -3.57 4.71
C ILE A 75 -4.05 -2.10 4.67
N PHE A 76 -3.12 -1.72 3.77
CA PHE A 76 -2.57 -0.36 3.67
C PHE A 76 -2.79 0.24 2.27
N PRO A 77 -4.02 0.45 1.82
CA PRO A 77 -4.29 1.07 0.53
C PRO A 77 -4.03 2.57 0.52
N SER A 78 -3.84 3.13 -0.67
CA SER A 78 -3.89 4.57 -0.87
C SER A 78 -5.33 5.10 -0.78
N ASP A 79 -5.46 6.41 -0.58
CA ASP A 79 -6.71 7.13 -0.37
C ASP A 79 -7.82 6.79 -1.38
N TYR A 80 -7.51 6.84 -2.69
CA TYR A 80 -8.48 6.53 -3.74
C TYR A 80 -8.98 5.07 -3.68
N MET A 81 -8.13 4.15 -3.23
CA MET A 81 -8.49 2.75 -3.10
C MET A 81 -9.33 2.52 -1.83
N ILE A 82 -9.09 3.28 -0.74
CA ILE A 82 -9.97 3.29 0.43
C ILE A 82 -11.38 3.68 0.01
N THR A 83 -11.53 4.79 -0.74
CA THR A 83 -12.83 5.23 -1.26
C THR A 83 -13.54 4.10 -2.01
N ARG A 84 -12.86 3.48 -2.96
CA ARG A 84 -13.40 2.39 -3.76
C ARG A 84 -13.83 1.20 -2.91
N MET A 85 -12.94 0.72 -2.04
CA MET A 85 -13.21 -0.47 -1.22
C MET A 85 -14.32 -0.22 -0.19
N ARG A 86 -14.39 0.99 0.37
CA ARG A 86 -15.47 1.42 1.25
C ARG A 86 -16.82 1.41 0.52
N ASP A 87 -16.87 2.02 -0.66
CA ASP A 87 -18.10 2.14 -1.46
C ASP A 87 -18.58 0.77 -1.99
N GLU A 88 -17.66 -0.18 -2.17
CA GLU A 88 -17.97 -1.57 -2.51
C GLU A 88 -18.27 -2.46 -1.28
N GLY A 89 -18.25 -1.90 -0.04
CA GLY A 89 -18.54 -2.64 1.19
C GLY A 89 -17.50 -3.70 1.55
N MET A 90 -16.24 -3.48 1.16
CA MET A 90 -15.13 -4.41 1.40
C MET A 90 -14.36 -4.13 2.70
N LEU A 91 -14.64 -3.00 3.37
CA LEU A 91 -13.97 -2.59 4.59
C LEU A 91 -14.91 -2.67 5.79
N GLU A 92 -14.39 -3.16 6.91
CA GLU A 92 -15.08 -3.14 8.20
C GLU A 92 -14.89 -1.79 8.91
N LYS A 93 -15.89 -1.39 9.70
CA LYS A 93 -15.79 -0.18 10.51
C LYS A 93 -14.83 -0.35 11.67
N ILE A 94 -14.00 0.67 11.87
CA ILE A 94 -13.06 0.74 12.98
C ILE A 94 -13.75 1.34 14.21
N ASN A 95 -13.52 0.76 15.39
CA ASN A 95 -13.85 1.41 16.64
C ASN A 95 -12.65 2.22 17.14
N LEU A 96 -12.69 3.53 16.94
CA LEU A 96 -11.62 4.45 17.35
C LEU A 96 -11.39 4.50 18.86
N ASP A 97 -12.36 4.12 19.68
CA ASP A 97 -12.17 4.04 21.15
C ASP A 97 -11.13 2.98 21.52
N ASN A 98 -10.92 1.98 20.64
CA ASN A 98 -9.89 0.97 20.82
C ASN A 98 -8.51 1.43 20.33
N ILE A 99 -8.42 2.64 19.76
CA ILE A 99 -7.17 3.20 19.19
C ILE A 99 -6.81 4.51 19.91
N PRO A 100 -6.39 4.45 21.18
CA PRO A 100 -6.15 5.65 21.99
C PRO A 100 -5.07 6.56 21.42
N ASN A 101 -4.18 6.04 20.58
CA ASN A 101 -3.12 6.78 19.93
C ASN A 101 -3.60 7.57 18.70
N PHE A 102 -4.84 7.37 18.24
CA PHE A 102 -5.44 8.17 17.15
C PHE A 102 -5.36 9.69 17.42
N LYS A 103 -5.41 10.08 18.68
CA LYS A 103 -5.26 11.49 19.11
C LYS A 103 -3.93 12.15 18.71
N TYR A 104 -2.90 11.36 18.38
CA TYR A 104 -1.60 11.85 17.93
C TYR A 104 -1.49 12.04 16.43
N ILE A 105 -2.50 11.59 15.66
CA ILE A 105 -2.56 11.86 14.23
C ILE A 105 -2.72 13.36 14.01
N ASP A 106 -1.89 13.93 13.13
CA ASP A 106 -1.99 15.35 12.77
C ASP A 106 -3.38 15.63 12.15
N LYS A 107 -4.03 16.68 12.66
CA LYS A 107 -5.39 17.07 12.25
C LYS A 107 -5.53 17.33 10.74
N ARG A 108 -4.42 17.65 10.04
CA ARG A 108 -4.42 17.82 8.60
C ARG A 108 -4.76 16.54 7.83
N PHE A 109 -4.59 15.37 8.44
CA PHE A 109 -4.82 14.07 7.82
C PHE A 109 -6.08 13.38 8.33
N VAL A 110 -6.77 13.97 9.31
CA VAL A 110 -8.02 13.45 9.85
C VAL A 110 -9.21 14.01 9.07
N GLY A 111 -10.22 13.18 8.81
CA GLY A 111 -11.47 13.61 8.16
C GLY A 111 -11.29 13.98 6.69
N GLN A 112 -10.44 13.28 5.98
CA GLN A 112 -10.21 13.50 4.55
C GLN A 112 -11.37 12.97 3.71
N ASP A 113 -11.54 13.47 2.48
CA ASP A 113 -12.66 13.12 1.58
C ASP A 113 -12.81 11.62 1.33
N TYR A 114 -11.71 10.87 1.37
CA TYR A 114 -11.76 9.42 1.20
C TYR A 114 -12.38 8.67 2.39
N ASP A 115 -12.34 9.25 3.60
CA ASP A 115 -12.97 8.72 4.82
C ASP A 115 -13.27 9.87 5.81
N PRO A 116 -14.34 10.65 5.57
CA PRO A 116 -14.60 11.91 6.31
C PRO A 116 -14.80 11.73 7.81
N THR A 117 -15.18 10.55 8.25
CA THR A 117 -15.44 10.24 9.66
C THR A 117 -14.35 9.36 10.29
N ASN A 118 -13.35 8.94 9.53
CA ASN A 118 -12.34 7.95 9.92
C ASN A 118 -12.97 6.66 10.49
N GLU A 119 -14.12 6.26 9.93
CA GLU A 119 -14.78 5.01 10.32
C GLU A 119 -14.14 3.77 9.73
N TYR A 120 -13.32 3.90 8.69
CA TYR A 120 -12.75 2.78 7.93
C TYR A 120 -11.23 2.78 7.89
N SER A 121 -10.58 3.91 8.22
CA SER A 121 -9.14 4.05 8.07
C SER A 121 -8.50 4.90 9.15
N VAL A 122 -7.22 4.61 9.41
CA VAL A 122 -6.30 5.45 10.20
C VAL A 122 -5.18 5.90 9.27
N PRO A 123 -4.90 7.22 9.17
CA PRO A 123 -3.77 7.71 8.38
C PRO A 123 -2.45 7.11 8.88
N TYR A 124 -1.68 6.53 7.95
CA TYR A 124 -0.40 5.87 8.24
C TYR A 124 0.78 6.67 7.71
N MET A 125 0.82 6.88 6.41
CA MET A 125 1.87 7.63 5.72
C MET A 125 1.27 8.61 4.72
N TRP A 126 2.00 9.66 4.42
CA TRP A 126 1.72 10.57 3.32
C TRP A 126 3.04 10.94 2.63
N GLY A 127 2.95 11.37 1.40
CA GLY A 127 4.10 11.79 0.63
C GLY A 127 3.72 12.77 -0.46
N THR A 128 4.75 13.30 -1.11
CA THR A 128 4.62 14.13 -2.30
C THR A 128 5.24 13.41 -3.48
N MET A 129 4.63 13.58 -4.65
CA MET A 129 5.22 13.14 -5.90
C MET A 129 6.20 14.19 -6.42
N GLY A 130 7.34 13.76 -6.91
CA GLY A 130 8.38 14.63 -7.45
C GLY A 130 9.27 13.92 -8.44
N ILE A 131 10.18 14.67 -9.06
CA ILE A 131 11.18 14.12 -9.98
C ILE A 131 12.48 13.93 -9.22
N MET A 132 12.95 12.68 -9.17
CA MET A 132 14.30 12.35 -8.73
C MET A 132 15.19 12.23 -9.97
N TYR A 133 16.36 12.82 -9.93
CA TYR A 133 17.30 12.76 -11.06
C TYR A 133 18.75 12.60 -10.62
N ASN A 134 19.53 11.94 -11.46
CA ASN A 134 20.96 11.75 -11.24
C ASN A 134 21.72 13.01 -11.67
N THR A 135 22.32 13.73 -10.72
CA THR A 135 23.05 14.99 -10.96
C THR A 135 24.35 14.82 -11.77
N THR A 136 24.81 13.57 -11.95
CA THR A 136 25.95 13.30 -12.83
C THR A 136 25.55 13.16 -14.30
N MET A 137 24.25 12.99 -14.60
CA MET A 137 23.70 12.83 -15.95
C MET A 137 22.88 14.06 -16.38
N VAL A 138 22.16 14.68 -15.44
CA VAL A 138 21.29 15.84 -15.67
C VAL A 138 21.94 17.06 -15.07
N HIS A 139 22.37 17.99 -15.91
CA HIS A 139 23.13 19.19 -15.50
C HIS A 139 22.31 20.49 -15.58
N GLU A 140 21.19 20.47 -16.30
CA GLU A 140 20.23 21.57 -16.36
C GLU A 140 19.32 21.60 -15.13
N PRO A 141 18.75 22.76 -14.77
CA PRO A 141 17.73 22.84 -13.74
C PRO A 141 16.53 21.97 -14.08
N VAL A 142 16.06 21.20 -13.08
CA VAL A 142 14.82 20.41 -13.18
C VAL A 142 13.74 21.14 -12.41
N ASP A 143 13.01 22.00 -13.10
CA ASP A 143 11.98 22.88 -12.54
C ASP A 143 10.58 22.64 -13.13
N SER A 144 10.47 21.69 -14.04
CA SER A 144 9.23 21.34 -14.75
C SER A 144 9.13 19.84 -14.97
N TRP A 145 7.88 19.36 -15.03
CA TRP A 145 7.57 17.99 -15.46
C TRP A 145 7.93 17.71 -16.92
N ASP A 146 8.23 18.75 -17.71
CA ASP A 146 8.59 18.63 -19.12
C ASP A 146 9.78 17.73 -19.38
N ILE A 147 10.72 17.67 -18.44
CA ILE A 147 11.93 16.82 -18.55
C ILE A 147 11.61 15.36 -18.77
N LEU A 148 10.48 14.87 -18.26
CA LEU A 148 10.04 13.49 -18.44
C LEU A 148 9.53 13.20 -19.88
N TRP A 149 9.41 14.23 -20.71
CA TRP A 149 9.04 14.16 -22.13
C TRP A 149 10.17 14.63 -23.05
N ASP A 150 11.34 14.97 -22.51
CA ASP A 150 12.46 15.42 -23.31
C ASP A 150 13.11 14.23 -24.04
N PRO A 151 13.16 14.24 -25.39
CA PRO A 151 13.81 13.19 -26.19
C PRO A 151 15.30 13.00 -25.87
N LYS A 152 15.96 13.98 -25.27
CA LYS A 152 17.35 13.92 -24.80
C LYS A 152 17.56 12.75 -23.83
N TYR A 153 16.55 12.46 -23.01
CA TYR A 153 16.58 11.41 -21.98
C TYR A 153 15.88 10.12 -22.43
N ARG A 154 15.80 9.90 -23.75
CA ARG A 154 15.20 8.66 -24.28
C ARG A 154 15.87 7.43 -23.71
N LYS A 155 15.04 6.53 -23.11
CA LYS A 155 15.47 5.31 -22.45
C LYS A 155 16.34 5.51 -21.18
N GLU A 156 16.26 6.70 -20.60
CA GLU A 156 16.82 7.06 -19.31
C GLU A 156 15.74 7.46 -18.28
N ILE A 157 14.46 7.43 -18.68
CA ILE A 157 13.33 7.81 -17.86
C ILE A 157 12.71 6.59 -17.21
N LEU A 158 12.60 6.59 -15.89
CA LEU A 158 11.79 5.66 -15.12
C LEU A 158 10.47 6.32 -14.75
N MET A 159 9.36 5.64 -14.95
CA MET A 159 8.03 6.05 -14.49
C MET A 159 7.53 5.10 -13.41
N LEU A 160 6.66 5.58 -12.54
CA LEU A 160 6.05 4.71 -11.55
C LEU A 160 5.03 3.78 -12.21
N ASP A 161 5.09 2.48 -11.88
CA ASP A 161 4.08 1.48 -12.24
C ASP A 161 2.86 1.60 -11.31
N SER A 162 2.29 2.79 -11.34
CA SER A 162 1.09 3.20 -10.63
C SER A 162 0.26 4.05 -11.57
N GLN A 163 -0.99 3.66 -11.77
CA GLN A 163 -1.92 4.42 -12.62
C GLN A 163 -2.07 5.85 -12.11
N ARG A 164 -2.23 5.99 -10.79
CA ARG A 164 -2.44 7.28 -10.15
C ARG A 164 -1.26 8.22 -10.35
N ASP A 165 -0.04 7.73 -10.13
CA ASP A 165 1.17 8.54 -10.19
C ASP A 165 1.56 8.87 -11.63
N SER A 166 1.50 7.90 -12.55
CA SER A 166 1.84 8.12 -13.95
C SER A 166 0.87 9.08 -14.64
N ILE A 167 -0.45 8.91 -14.41
CA ILE A 167 -1.46 9.87 -14.92
C ILE A 167 -1.26 11.23 -14.23
N GLY A 168 -0.98 11.23 -12.93
CA GLY A 168 -0.71 12.43 -12.14
C GLY A 168 0.43 13.26 -12.70
N ALA A 169 1.55 12.63 -13.08
CA ALA A 169 2.68 13.33 -13.72
C ALA A 169 2.26 14.03 -15.03
N ALA A 170 1.43 13.38 -15.85
CA ALA A 170 0.91 13.97 -17.08
C ALA A 170 -0.06 15.13 -16.81
N LEU A 171 -0.96 14.98 -15.82
CA LEU A 171 -1.88 16.04 -15.41
C LEU A 171 -1.11 17.27 -14.90
N LEU A 172 -0.09 17.07 -14.06
CA LEU A 172 0.74 18.17 -13.56
C LEU A 172 1.48 18.88 -14.67
N LYS A 173 2.02 18.16 -15.67
CA LYS A 173 2.63 18.74 -16.86
C LYS A 173 1.64 19.60 -17.65
N LEU A 174 0.38 19.20 -17.74
CA LEU A 174 -0.69 19.93 -18.41
C LEU A 174 -1.26 21.09 -17.57
N GLY A 175 -0.86 21.19 -16.29
CA GLY A 175 -1.38 22.21 -15.37
C GLY A 175 -2.76 21.87 -14.79
N TYR A 176 -3.18 20.61 -14.87
CA TYR A 176 -4.46 20.14 -14.35
C TYR A 176 -4.35 19.64 -12.90
N SER A 177 -5.48 19.53 -12.23
CA SER A 177 -5.55 18.96 -10.89
C SER A 177 -5.25 17.46 -10.89
N LEU A 178 -4.47 16.99 -9.90
CA LEU A 178 -4.28 15.55 -9.66
C LEU A 178 -5.57 14.81 -9.36
N ASN A 179 -6.60 15.52 -8.90
CA ASN A 179 -7.91 14.98 -8.53
C ASN A 179 -8.99 15.31 -9.55
N THR A 180 -8.60 15.70 -10.78
CA THR A 180 -9.60 15.96 -11.82
C THR A 180 -10.44 14.71 -12.11
N THR A 181 -11.73 14.92 -12.34
CA THR A 181 -12.67 13.93 -12.84
C THR A 181 -13.18 14.29 -14.23
N ASP A 182 -12.62 15.35 -14.86
CA ASP A 182 -12.98 15.76 -16.20
C ASP A 182 -12.46 14.74 -17.23
N PRO A 183 -13.37 14.11 -18.02
CA PRO A 183 -12.95 13.12 -18.99
C PRO A 183 -12.05 13.66 -20.09
N GLN A 184 -12.13 14.96 -20.43
CA GLN A 184 -11.31 15.59 -21.45
C GLN A 184 -9.87 15.76 -20.97
N GLU A 185 -9.68 16.23 -19.72
CA GLU A 185 -8.36 16.35 -19.09
C GLU A 185 -7.69 14.97 -18.93
N LEU A 186 -8.45 13.96 -18.52
CA LEU A 186 -7.95 12.60 -18.41
C LEU A 186 -7.56 11.99 -19.76
N GLU A 187 -8.34 12.26 -20.82
CA GLU A 187 -8.01 11.82 -22.18
C GLU A 187 -6.74 12.49 -22.69
N GLU A 188 -6.58 13.80 -22.43
CA GLU A 188 -5.39 14.56 -22.82
C GLU A 188 -4.14 14.04 -22.10
N ALA A 189 -4.21 13.79 -20.79
CA ALA A 189 -3.15 13.14 -20.03
C ALA A 189 -2.79 11.75 -20.60
N GLY A 190 -3.80 10.96 -20.98
CA GLY A 190 -3.61 9.67 -21.61
C GLY A 190 -2.92 9.74 -22.97
N ARG A 191 -3.22 10.76 -23.79
CA ARG A 191 -2.49 11.01 -25.06
C ARG A 191 -1.04 11.35 -24.79
N LEU A 192 -0.79 12.25 -23.85
CA LEU A 192 0.56 12.68 -23.46
C LEU A 192 1.42 11.52 -22.98
N LEU A 193 0.86 10.60 -22.18
CA LEU A 193 1.55 9.38 -21.75
C LEU A 193 1.87 8.41 -22.91
N LYS A 194 0.99 8.32 -23.90
CA LYS A 194 1.27 7.53 -25.12
C LYS A 194 2.44 8.11 -25.92
N GLU A 195 2.56 9.43 -25.99
CA GLU A 195 3.68 10.12 -26.62
C GLU A 195 4.99 9.90 -25.84
N GLN A 196 4.92 9.88 -24.49
CA GLN A 196 6.06 9.62 -23.63
C GLN A 196 6.57 8.19 -23.72
N LYS A 197 5.69 7.21 -23.91
CA LYS A 197 6.01 5.78 -23.80
C LYS A 197 7.28 5.34 -24.55
N PRO A 198 7.59 5.82 -25.76
CA PRO A 198 8.86 5.50 -26.45
C PRO A 198 10.12 6.02 -25.74
N LEU A 199 9.99 7.02 -24.88
CA LEU A 199 11.09 7.61 -24.12
C LEU A 199 11.38 6.84 -22.83
N VAL A 200 10.37 6.20 -22.24
CA VAL A 200 10.46 5.49 -20.97
C VAL A 200 11.35 4.24 -21.11
N LEU A 201 12.28 4.06 -20.17
CA LEU A 201 13.08 2.85 -20.02
C LEU A 201 12.24 1.73 -19.41
N ALA A 202 11.60 2.00 -18.27
CA ALA A 202 10.78 1.02 -17.56
C ALA A 202 9.74 1.73 -16.68
N TYR A 203 8.67 0.99 -16.37
CA TYR A 203 7.76 1.30 -15.27
C TYR A 203 8.21 0.47 -14.06
N VAL A 204 8.37 1.12 -12.90
CA VAL A 204 8.99 0.54 -11.70
C VAL A 204 8.25 0.99 -10.45
N VAL A 205 8.41 0.26 -9.36
CA VAL A 205 7.98 0.66 -8.02
C VAL A 205 9.23 0.74 -7.13
N ASP A 206 9.46 -0.22 -6.26
CA ASP A 206 10.59 -0.23 -5.32
C ASP A 206 11.94 -0.38 -6.01
N GLU A 207 11.98 -1.03 -7.19
CA GLU A 207 13.19 -1.20 -8.01
C GLU A 207 13.77 0.13 -8.54
N ALA A 208 13.01 1.22 -8.43
CA ALA A 208 13.54 2.55 -8.77
C ALA A 208 14.81 2.88 -7.99
N LYS A 209 14.91 2.44 -6.74
CA LYS A 209 16.08 2.68 -5.86
C LYS A 209 17.34 2.07 -6.45
N ASP A 210 17.26 0.81 -6.89
CA ASP A 210 18.40 0.07 -7.44
C ASP A 210 18.79 0.53 -8.84
N LYS A 211 17.83 1.06 -9.59
CA LYS A 211 18.06 1.51 -10.99
C LYS A 211 18.60 2.94 -11.09
N MET A 212 18.50 3.72 -10.00
CA MET A 212 18.97 5.11 -9.95
C MET A 212 20.41 5.23 -9.44
N VAL A 213 21.07 4.13 -9.07
CA VAL A 213 22.44 4.10 -8.53
C VAL A 213 23.48 3.86 -9.63
#